data_7cebafdad3b29227046c2c5d295d8cdc
#
_entry.id   7cebafdad3b29227046c2c5d295d8cdc
#
_cell.length_a   1.000
_cell.length_b   1.000
_cell.length_c   1.000
_cell.angle_alpha   90.00
_cell.angle_beta   90.00
_cell.angle_gamma   90.00
#
_symmetry.space_group_name_H-M   'P 1'
#
loop_
_entity.id
_entity.type
_entity.pdbx_description
1 polymer ?
#
loop_
_entity_poly.entity_id
_entity_poly.type
_entity_poly.pdbx_seq_one_letter_code
_entity_poly.pdbx_strand_id
1 'polypeptide(L)'
;MEIEATSADRNLLLEMKGELDHHGARNALRELELSIDAALPKKLVLDLAGVTFMDSSGIALILRAQQRMQLLDGSVVIRNIPAQAKRVLDAAGIGR
;
A
#
# COMPACT_ATOMS: atom_id res chain seq x y z
N MET A 1 -11.11 3.42 6.59
CA MET A 1 -9.91 2.59 6.27
C MET A 1 -9.18 2.30 7.55
N GLU A 2 -8.99 1.04 7.83
CA GLU A 2 -8.18 0.58 8.95
C GLU A 2 -6.84 0.08 8.43
N ILE A 3 -5.76 0.46 9.12
CA ILE A 3 -4.41 0.05 8.74
C ILE A 3 -3.69 -0.45 9.97
N GLU A 4 -3.11 -1.62 9.84
CA GLU A 4 -2.26 -2.20 10.89
C GLU A 4 -0.84 -2.32 10.35
N ALA A 5 0.11 -1.73 11.05
CA ALA A 5 1.51 -1.70 10.66
C ALA A 5 2.33 -2.61 11.58
N THR A 6 3.13 -3.47 11.00
CA THR A 6 4.05 -4.35 11.73
C THR A 6 5.44 -4.21 11.12
N SER A 7 6.43 -3.93 11.94
CA SER A 7 7.80 -3.72 11.49
C SER A 7 8.74 -4.70 12.20
N ALA A 8 9.59 -5.39 11.42
CA ALA A 8 10.61 -6.29 11.93
C ALA A 8 11.72 -6.48 10.89
N ASP A 9 12.98 -6.43 11.33
CA ASP A 9 14.15 -6.72 10.50
C ASP A 9 14.16 -5.94 9.17
N ARG A 10 13.82 -4.64 9.23
CA ARG A 10 13.77 -3.73 8.08
C ARG A 10 12.69 -4.10 7.06
N ASN A 11 11.72 -4.91 7.46
CA ASN A 11 10.52 -5.17 6.69
C ASN A 11 9.34 -4.46 7.35
N LEU A 12 8.54 -3.78 6.56
CA LEU A 12 7.31 -3.14 7.03
C LEU A 12 6.13 -3.79 6.34
N LEU A 13 5.21 -4.33 7.14
CA LEU A 13 3.95 -4.90 6.65
C LEU A 13 2.82 -3.93 6.98
N LEU A 14 2.07 -3.53 5.97
CA LEU A 14 0.86 -2.73 6.15
C LEU A 14 -0.34 -3.55 5.69
N GLU A 15 -1.20 -3.91 6.63
CA GLU A 15 -2.45 -4.60 6.36
C GLU A 15 -3.59 -3.59 6.32
N MET A 16 -4.30 -3.55 5.19
CA MET A 16 -5.34 -2.55 4.94
C MET A 16 -6.71 -3.20 4.91
N LYS A 17 -7.71 -2.56 5.54
CA LYS A 17 -9.09 -3.01 5.56
C LYS A 17 -10.02 -1.85 5.25
N GLY A 18 -10.98 -2.08 4.36
CA GLY A 18 -11.99 -1.10 3.99
C GLY A 18 -11.89 -0.65 2.56
N GLU A 19 -12.44 0.52 2.29
CA GLU A 19 -12.51 1.07 0.94
C GLU A 19 -11.32 1.96 0.63
N LEU A 20 -10.61 1.65 -0.46
CA LEU A 20 -9.54 2.49 -1.00
C LEU A 20 -10.09 3.45 -2.04
N ASP A 21 -11.07 4.25 -1.64
CA ASP A 21 -11.58 5.39 -2.38
C ASP A 21 -10.76 6.63 -2.04
N HIS A 22 -11.18 7.80 -2.50
CA HIS A 22 -10.44 9.04 -2.24
C HIS A 22 -10.23 9.30 -0.75
N HIS A 23 -11.25 9.09 0.07
CA HIS A 23 -11.17 9.31 1.52
C HIS A 23 -10.28 8.28 2.21
N GLY A 24 -10.50 7.01 1.89
CA GLY A 24 -9.70 5.92 2.45
C GLY A 24 -8.24 6.00 2.06
N ALA A 25 -7.96 6.36 0.81
CA ALA A 25 -6.58 6.48 0.32
C ALA A 25 -5.83 7.64 1.01
N ARG A 26 -6.50 8.75 1.32
CA ARG A 26 -5.87 9.83 2.08
C ARG A 26 -5.45 9.38 3.46
N ASN A 27 -6.34 8.66 4.14
CA ASN A 27 -6.05 8.10 5.46
C ASN A 27 -4.89 7.10 5.38
N ALA A 28 -4.94 6.19 4.39
CA ALA A 28 -3.91 5.19 4.19
C ALA A 28 -2.55 5.81 3.86
N LEU A 29 -2.53 6.87 3.05
CA LEU A 29 -1.29 7.54 2.70
C LEU A 29 -0.61 8.15 3.93
N ARG A 30 -1.39 8.77 4.81
CA ARG A 30 -0.86 9.35 6.06
C ARG A 30 -0.19 8.28 6.90
N GLU A 31 -0.89 7.16 7.12
CA GLU A 31 -0.36 6.05 7.92
C GLU A 31 0.87 5.41 7.27
N LEU A 32 0.84 5.27 5.96
CA LEU A 32 1.95 4.72 5.19
C LEU A 32 3.20 5.59 5.34
N GLU A 33 3.07 6.88 5.16
CA GLU A 33 4.22 7.79 5.26
C GLU A 33 4.79 7.83 6.67
N LEU A 34 3.93 7.88 7.69
CA LEU A 34 4.37 7.84 9.09
C LEU A 34 5.09 6.54 9.42
N SER A 35 4.57 5.42 8.95
CA SER A 35 5.16 4.11 9.22
C SER A 35 6.50 3.93 8.51
N ILE A 36 6.61 4.39 7.26
CA ILE A 36 7.87 4.34 6.53
C ILE A 36 8.92 5.23 7.19
N ASP A 37 8.54 6.44 7.59
CA ASP A 37 9.47 7.37 8.24
C ASP A 37 9.98 6.84 9.58
N ALA A 38 9.12 6.14 10.33
CA ALA A 38 9.51 5.56 11.61
C ALA A 38 10.39 4.33 11.47
N ALA A 39 10.08 3.45 10.52
CA ALA A 39 10.75 2.16 10.37
C ALA A 39 11.97 2.21 9.45
N LEU A 40 11.99 3.12 8.48
CA LEU A 40 13.02 3.20 7.42
C LEU A 40 13.30 1.83 6.81
N PRO A 41 12.25 1.16 6.28
CA PRO A 41 12.36 -0.23 5.85
C PRO A 41 13.11 -0.35 4.53
N LYS A 42 13.62 -1.55 4.26
CA LYS A 42 14.16 -1.92 2.95
C LYS A 42 13.13 -2.65 2.11
N LYS A 43 12.10 -3.21 2.75
CA LYS A 43 11.00 -3.88 2.05
C LYS A 43 9.68 -3.46 2.67
N LEU A 44 8.76 -3.02 1.81
CA LEU A 44 7.38 -2.71 2.19
C LEU A 44 6.47 -3.76 1.58
N VAL A 45 5.64 -4.38 2.41
CA VAL A 45 4.60 -5.30 1.95
C VAL A 45 3.25 -4.64 2.20
N LEU A 46 2.48 -4.47 1.13
CA LEU A 46 1.10 -3.96 1.20
C LEU A 46 0.16 -5.16 1.07
N ASP A 47 -0.54 -5.50 2.14
CA ASP A 47 -1.50 -6.60 2.15
C ASP A 47 -2.91 -6.02 1.97
N LEU A 48 -3.55 -6.39 0.87
CA LEU A 48 -4.85 -5.86 0.49
C LEU A 48 -6.01 -6.82 0.76
N ALA A 49 -5.77 -7.88 1.53
CA ALA A 49 -6.80 -8.91 1.78
C ALA A 49 -8.11 -8.33 2.31
N GLY A 50 -8.04 -7.30 3.15
CA GLY A 50 -9.22 -6.66 3.74
C GLY A 50 -9.81 -5.51 2.94
N VAL A 51 -9.26 -5.22 1.75
CA VAL A 51 -9.76 -4.13 0.90
C VAL A 51 -11.03 -4.58 0.19
N THR A 52 -12.12 -3.83 0.40
CA THR A 52 -13.44 -4.17 -0.15
C THR A 52 -13.73 -3.45 -1.46
N PHE A 53 -13.00 -2.39 -1.76
CA PHE A 53 -13.18 -1.60 -2.97
C PHE A 53 -11.91 -0.78 -3.24
N MET A 54 -11.57 -0.61 -4.53
CA MET A 54 -10.47 0.25 -4.96
C MET A 54 -10.88 1.03 -6.21
N ASP A 55 -10.48 2.31 -6.26
CA ASP A 55 -10.56 3.14 -7.44
C ASP A 55 -9.17 3.72 -7.77
N SER A 56 -9.11 4.74 -8.61
CA SER A 56 -7.84 5.36 -9.00
C SER A 56 -7.07 5.98 -7.83
N SER A 57 -7.76 6.29 -6.73
CA SER A 57 -7.10 6.79 -5.52
C SER A 57 -6.19 5.74 -4.90
N GLY A 58 -6.59 4.46 -4.97
CA GLY A 58 -5.76 3.35 -4.53
C GLY A 58 -4.52 3.18 -5.41
N ILE A 59 -4.66 3.41 -6.71
CA ILE A 59 -3.51 3.40 -7.63
C ILE A 59 -2.50 4.49 -7.21
N ALA A 60 -2.99 5.71 -6.98
CA ALA A 60 -2.14 6.82 -6.57
C ALA A 60 -1.39 6.51 -5.26
N LEU A 61 -2.06 5.86 -4.31
CA LEU A 61 -1.45 5.43 -3.05
C LEU A 61 -0.29 4.48 -3.30
N ILE A 62 -0.49 3.48 -4.15
CA ILE A 62 0.54 2.48 -4.45
C ILE A 62 1.75 3.12 -5.14
N LEU A 63 1.49 4.01 -6.11
CA LEU A 63 2.57 4.73 -6.79
C LEU A 63 3.37 5.58 -5.80
N ARG A 64 2.70 6.22 -4.85
CA ARG A 64 3.37 7.00 -3.82
C ARG A 64 4.24 6.12 -2.92
N ALA A 65 3.74 4.94 -2.55
CA ALA A 65 4.52 3.97 -1.78
C ALA A 65 5.79 3.56 -2.53
N GLN A 66 5.68 3.30 -3.82
CA GLN A 66 6.83 2.95 -4.65
C GLN A 66 7.85 4.07 -4.68
N GLN A 67 7.41 5.32 -4.85
CA GLN A 67 8.31 6.48 -4.86
C GLN A 67 9.06 6.63 -3.54
N ARG A 68 8.35 6.48 -2.42
CA ARG A 68 8.97 6.59 -1.08
C ARG A 68 10.02 5.50 -0.87
N MET A 69 9.71 4.26 -1.28
CA MET A 69 10.63 3.15 -1.11
C MET A 69 11.86 3.27 -2.02
N GLN A 70 11.70 3.86 -3.20
CA GLN A 70 12.84 4.13 -4.08
C GLN A 70 13.85 5.08 -3.42
N LEU A 71 13.36 6.08 -2.68
CA LEU A 71 14.24 7.00 -1.96
C LEU A 71 15.05 6.31 -0.87
N LEU A 72 14.59 5.16 -0.39
CA LEU A 72 15.26 4.35 0.62
C LEU A 72 16.03 3.18 0.02
N ASP A 73 16.17 3.12 -1.30
CA ASP A 73 16.74 1.98 -2.04
C ASP A 73 16.04 0.67 -1.67
N GLY A 74 14.74 0.74 -1.46
CA GLY A 74 13.94 -0.39 -1.05
C GLY A 74 13.00 -0.88 -2.13
N SER A 75 12.18 -1.88 -1.78
CA SER A 75 11.22 -2.48 -2.69
C SER A 75 9.82 -2.53 -2.09
N VAL A 76 8.81 -2.63 -2.97
CA VAL A 76 7.40 -2.78 -2.58
C VAL A 76 6.87 -4.09 -3.14
N VAL A 77 6.19 -4.87 -2.30
CA VAL A 77 5.46 -6.07 -2.69
C VAL A 77 4.00 -5.85 -2.32
N ILE A 78 3.09 -6.16 -3.25
CA ILE A 78 1.65 -6.11 -3.01
C ILE A 78 1.16 -7.54 -2.99
N ARG A 79 0.41 -7.92 -1.93
CA ARG A 79 -0.05 -9.30 -1.79
C ARG A 79 -1.52 -9.37 -1.40
N ASN A 80 -2.13 -10.54 -1.64
CA ASN A 80 -3.52 -10.85 -1.29
C ASN A 80 -4.49 -9.84 -1.91
N ILE A 81 -4.32 -9.62 -3.22
CA ILE A 81 -5.09 -8.61 -3.94
C ILE A 81 -6.49 -9.15 -4.27
N PRO A 82 -7.57 -8.54 -3.74
CA PRO A 82 -8.94 -8.97 -4.10
C PRO A 82 -9.20 -8.75 -5.59
N ALA A 83 -10.14 -9.51 -6.14
CA ALA A 83 -10.42 -9.53 -7.58
C ALA A 83 -10.75 -8.14 -8.15
N GLN A 84 -11.57 -7.36 -7.45
CA GLN A 84 -11.94 -6.02 -7.91
C GLN A 84 -10.71 -5.09 -7.94
N ALA A 85 -9.92 -5.11 -6.88
CA ALA A 85 -8.69 -4.30 -6.80
C ALA A 85 -7.69 -4.75 -7.87
N LYS A 86 -7.59 -6.06 -8.11
CA LYS A 86 -6.68 -6.59 -9.14
C LYS A 86 -7.05 -6.07 -10.53
N ARG A 87 -8.35 -6.01 -10.86
CA ARG A 87 -8.79 -5.45 -12.14
C ARG A 87 -8.38 -3.99 -12.30
N VAL A 88 -8.49 -3.20 -11.23
CA VAL A 88 -8.10 -1.78 -11.25
C VAL A 88 -6.59 -1.65 -11.45
N LEU A 89 -5.80 -2.43 -10.73
CA LEU A 89 -4.33 -2.41 -10.82
C LEU A 89 -3.85 -2.90 -12.19
N ASP A 90 -4.44 -3.97 -12.71
CA ASP A 90 -4.08 -4.51 -14.02
C ASP A 90 -4.37 -3.49 -15.13
N ALA A 91 -5.50 -2.79 -15.06
CA ALA A 91 -5.86 -1.75 -16.02
C ALA A 91 -4.85 -0.59 -16.00
N ALA A 92 -4.24 -0.32 -14.86
CA ALA A 92 -3.21 0.71 -14.70
C ALA A 92 -1.79 0.21 -15.00
N GLY A 93 -1.63 -1.07 -15.28
CA GLY A 93 -0.32 -1.67 -15.56
C GLY A 93 0.54 -1.90 -14.32
N ILE A 94 -0.08 -1.95 -13.13
CA ILE A 94 0.62 -2.16 -11.87
C ILE A 94 0.55 -3.63 -11.47
N GLY A 95 1.62 -4.14 -10.88
CA GLY A 95 1.65 -5.52 -10.39
C GLY A 95 1.92 -6.58 -11.44
N ARG A 96 2.46 -6.19 -12.57
CA ARG A 96 2.87 -7.10 -13.64
C ARG A 96 4.35 -7.45 -13.54
#